data_76acdc404dcd0f4a289d91409011d634
#
_entry.id   76acdc404dcd0f4a289d91409011d634
#
_cell.length_a   1.000
_cell.length_b   1.000
_cell.length_c   1.000
_cell.angle_alpha   90.00
_cell.angle_beta   90.00
_cell.angle_gamma   90.00
#
_symmetry.space_group_name_H-M   'P 1'
#
loop_
_entity.id
_entity.type
_entity.pdbx_description
1 polymer ?
#
loop_
_entity_poly.entity_id
_entity_poly.type
_entity_poly.pdbx_seq_one_letter_code
_entity_poly.pdbx_strand_id
1 'polypeptide(L)'
;MELDRLEKRIRALQARKAARAATFERVQGIDPTEHEAAVYHAIHADIAADAHTYYNLPGGRGSCKSSFVSLEIVDGIQKDPTGTGSAVVFRRWGSTLRESVFAQIQWAIDALGVSDLWACTVSPMRCTYLPTGAQIIFRGLDDNSKIKSIKPAKGFFRWVWFEEFSELPGENFVRSVMQSVGRGGKPVVFRSFNPPVSLNNWANKFIQQPNEEALTLHTDYTQVPPEWLGEVFLNEAQRIQSLNPKVYEHEYLGIPTGSGGEVFTTLEVREIADEELAMQCYRYVGCDFGFASDPAAVVALYYDRSTETIYFADEIYKRGLSNEALAAEIRAHGRDHVGEPRKNPITGAETAP
;
A
#
# COMPACT_ATOMS: atom_id res chain seq x y z
N MET A 1 10.46 61.77 -4.87
CA MET A 1 9.35 60.81 -4.93
C MET A 1 9.76 59.47 -5.58
N GLU A 2 10.35 59.47 -6.77
CA GLU A 2 10.72 58.22 -7.48
C GLU A 2 11.94 57.53 -6.84
N LEU A 3 12.96 58.30 -6.47
CA LEU A 3 14.15 57.82 -5.76
C LEU A 3 13.78 57.18 -4.41
N ASP A 4 12.92 57.85 -3.65
CA ASP A 4 12.45 57.34 -2.32
C ASP A 4 11.63 56.03 -2.44
N ARG A 5 10.85 55.87 -3.52
CA ARG A 5 10.17 54.61 -3.84
C ARG A 5 11.16 53.50 -4.20
N LEU A 6 12.20 53.81 -4.95
CA LEU A 6 13.25 52.89 -5.35
C LEU A 6 14.05 52.40 -4.13
N GLU A 7 14.46 53.34 -3.26
CA GLU A 7 15.15 53.00 -2.02
C GLU A 7 14.30 52.09 -1.09
N LYS A 8 13.01 52.41 -0.91
CA LYS A 8 12.09 51.55 -0.15
C LYS A 8 11.99 50.14 -0.75
N ARG A 9 11.92 50.00 -2.10
CA ARG A 9 11.91 48.71 -2.77
C ARG A 9 13.22 47.92 -2.54
N ILE A 10 14.38 48.60 -2.65
CA ILE A 10 15.69 48.00 -2.41
C ILE A 10 15.79 47.50 -0.96
N ARG A 11 15.43 48.34 0.02
CA ARG A 11 15.42 47.94 1.45
C ARG A 11 14.48 46.75 1.70
N ALA A 12 13.30 46.75 1.11
CA ALA A 12 12.36 45.63 1.24
C ALA A 12 12.89 44.34 0.60
N LEU A 13 13.58 44.42 -0.54
CA LEU A 13 14.23 43.28 -1.20
C LEU A 13 15.39 42.73 -0.35
N GLN A 14 16.22 43.62 0.20
CA GLN A 14 17.33 43.25 1.10
C GLN A 14 16.81 42.56 2.37
N ALA A 15 15.76 43.12 2.98
CA ALA A 15 15.12 42.52 4.17
C ALA A 15 14.53 41.13 3.86
N ARG A 16 13.86 40.97 2.71
CA ARG A 16 13.35 39.66 2.25
C ARG A 16 14.47 38.67 2.01
N LYS A 17 15.58 39.10 1.39
CA LYS A 17 16.76 38.23 1.15
C LYS A 17 17.40 37.81 2.48
N ALA A 18 17.55 38.70 3.44
CA ALA A 18 18.08 38.41 4.76
C ALA A 18 17.17 37.45 5.54
N ALA A 19 15.84 37.67 5.55
CA ALA A 19 14.88 36.78 6.17
C ALA A 19 14.89 35.38 5.54
N ARG A 20 15.00 35.28 4.21
CA ARG A 20 15.11 33.99 3.53
C ARG A 20 16.41 33.26 3.90
N ALA A 21 17.52 33.97 4.00
CA ALA A 21 18.80 33.40 4.42
C ALA A 21 18.75 32.87 5.85
N ALA A 22 18.18 33.63 6.79
CA ALA A 22 18.00 33.19 8.16
C ALA A 22 17.06 31.97 8.28
N THR A 23 15.96 31.94 7.50
CA THR A 23 15.09 30.76 7.41
C THR A 23 15.84 29.54 6.88
N PHE A 24 16.64 29.73 5.84
CA PHE A 24 17.42 28.64 5.26
C PHE A 24 18.46 28.10 6.26
N GLU A 25 19.15 28.98 6.98
CA GLU A 25 20.10 28.60 8.03
C GLU A 25 19.40 27.82 9.16
N ARG A 26 18.21 28.27 9.59
CA ARG A 26 17.38 27.55 10.58
C ARG A 26 17.07 26.13 10.13
N VAL A 27 16.57 25.94 8.91
CA VAL A 27 16.16 24.59 8.44
C VAL A 27 17.35 23.70 8.14
N GLN A 28 18.52 24.25 7.78
CA GLN A 28 19.76 23.48 7.65
C GLN A 28 20.23 22.86 8.98
N GLY A 29 19.88 23.49 10.10
CA GLY A 29 20.22 23.00 11.44
C GLY A 29 19.27 21.90 11.97
N ILE A 30 18.20 21.57 11.24
CA ILE A 30 17.26 20.52 11.63
C ILE A 30 17.83 19.16 11.20
N ASP A 31 17.87 18.22 12.12
CA ASP A 31 18.23 16.83 11.85
C ASP A 31 16.96 15.96 11.84
N PRO A 32 16.48 15.51 10.66
CA PRO A 32 15.28 14.70 10.59
C PRO A 32 15.45 13.31 11.24
N THR A 33 16.70 12.84 11.39
CA THR A 33 17.00 11.52 11.97
C THR A 33 16.62 11.42 13.45
N GLU A 34 16.47 12.56 14.15
CA GLU A 34 15.95 12.60 15.52
C GLU A 34 14.48 12.13 15.62
N HIS A 35 13.75 12.14 14.52
CA HIS A 35 12.34 11.74 14.40
C HIS A 35 12.13 10.45 13.62
N GLU A 36 13.21 9.80 13.18
CA GLU A 36 13.21 8.56 12.39
C GLU A 36 13.63 7.37 13.23
N ALA A 37 13.10 6.18 12.93
CA ALA A 37 13.66 4.96 13.47
C ALA A 37 15.06 4.72 12.88
N ALA A 38 15.99 4.30 13.72
CA ALA A 38 17.41 4.17 13.34
C ALA A 38 17.67 3.29 12.11
N VAL A 39 16.74 2.36 11.82
CA VAL A 39 16.79 1.50 10.62
C VAL A 39 16.77 2.31 9.31
N TYR A 40 16.25 3.54 9.32
CA TYR A 40 16.16 4.41 8.12
C TYR A 40 17.39 5.32 7.94
N HIS A 41 18.26 5.51 8.95
CA HIS A 41 19.38 6.45 8.86
C HIS A 41 20.33 6.16 7.68
N ALA A 42 20.50 4.88 7.31
CA ALA A 42 21.31 4.53 6.15
C ALA A 42 20.67 4.99 4.83
N ILE A 43 19.33 4.93 4.72
CA ILE A 43 18.60 5.46 3.55
C ILE A 43 18.65 6.99 3.53
N HIS A 44 18.47 7.65 4.67
CA HIS A 44 18.64 9.10 4.77
C HIS A 44 20.00 9.55 4.22
N ALA A 45 21.10 8.90 4.67
CA ALA A 45 22.43 9.19 4.17
C ALA A 45 22.61 8.93 2.67
N ASP A 46 22.00 7.88 2.15
CA ASP A 46 22.01 7.52 0.73
C ASP A 46 21.26 8.57 -0.13
N ILE A 47 20.11 9.05 0.33
CA ILE A 47 19.34 10.14 -0.29
C ILE A 47 20.15 11.43 -0.29
N ALA A 48 20.79 11.77 0.83
CA ALA A 48 21.63 12.97 0.96
C ALA A 48 22.83 12.93 0.02
N ALA A 49 23.38 11.74 -0.24
CA ALA A 49 24.45 11.50 -1.21
C ALA A 49 23.96 11.45 -2.67
N ASP A 50 22.65 11.55 -2.92
CA ASP A 50 22.01 11.38 -4.25
C ASP A 50 22.40 10.06 -4.95
N ALA A 51 22.62 8.99 -4.15
CA ALA A 51 23.17 7.73 -4.64
C ALA A 51 22.16 6.97 -5.51
N HIS A 52 20.93 6.74 -5.02
CA HIS A 52 19.91 6.03 -5.77
C HIS A 52 18.74 6.93 -6.19
N THR A 53 17.94 6.42 -7.12
CA THR A 53 16.72 7.10 -7.61
C THR A 53 15.48 6.53 -6.95
N TYR A 54 15.43 5.22 -6.70
CA TYR A 54 14.27 4.50 -6.22
C TYR A 54 14.52 3.86 -4.87
N TYR A 55 13.60 4.07 -3.94
CA TYR A 55 13.62 3.50 -2.59
C TYR A 55 12.37 2.66 -2.39
N ASN A 56 12.54 1.33 -2.41
CA ASN A 56 11.48 0.39 -2.15
C ASN A 56 11.44 0.08 -0.66
N LEU A 57 10.33 0.34 -0.02
CA LEU A 57 10.12 0.19 1.42
C LEU A 57 9.00 -0.81 1.70
N PRO A 58 9.19 -2.12 1.38
CA PRO A 58 8.28 -3.15 1.86
C PRO A 58 8.42 -3.33 3.36
N GLY A 59 7.34 -3.64 4.06
CA GLY A 59 7.48 -3.94 5.49
C GLY A 59 6.15 -4.11 6.22
N GLY A 60 6.22 -4.61 7.45
CA GLY A 60 5.10 -4.88 8.32
C GLY A 60 4.40 -3.62 8.84
N ARG A 61 3.26 -3.84 9.51
CA ARG A 61 2.56 -2.77 10.24
C ARG A 61 3.44 -2.24 11.38
N GLY A 62 3.34 -0.95 11.67
CA GLY A 62 4.10 -0.33 12.75
C GLY A 62 5.58 -0.07 12.44
N SER A 63 6.08 -0.33 11.23
CA SER A 63 7.48 -0.10 10.86
C SER A 63 7.83 1.37 10.54
N CYS A 64 6.91 2.31 10.69
CA CYS A 64 7.12 3.76 10.51
C CYS A 64 7.59 4.21 9.11
N LYS A 65 7.34 3.40 8.06
CA LYS A 65 7.72 3.72 6.66
C LYS A 65 7.19 5.08 6.21
N SER A 66 5.90 5.32 6.43
CA SER A 66 5.23 6.55 5.97
C SER A 66 5.72 7.76 6.75
N SER A 67 6.08 7.60 8.04
CA SER A 67 6.70 8.64 8.86
C SER A 67 8.06 9.04 8.31
N PHE A 68 8.94 8.06 8.03
CA PHE A 68 10.22 8.29 7.39
C PHE A 68 10.08 9.05 6.07
N VAL A 69 9.26 8.53 5.13
CA VAL A 69 9.11 9.17 3.81
C VAL A 69 8.57 10.59 3.90
N SER A 70 7.64 10.86 4.84
CA SER A 70 7.10 12.20 5.01
C SER A 70 8.13 13.19 5.55
N LEU A 71 8.99 12.75 6.48
CA LEU A 71 10.11 13.56 7.00
C LEU A 71 11.10 13.89 5.90
N GLU A 72 11.54 12.90 5.12
CA GLU A 72 12.46 13.08 3.98
C GLU A 72 11.94 14.09 2.95
N ILE A 73 10.64 14.01 2.61
CA ILE A 73 10.03 14.94 1.65
C ILE A 73 10.00 16.36 2.19
N VAL A 74 9.59 16.55 3.44
CA VAL A 74 9.50 17.88 4.05
C VAL A 74 10.89 18.47 4.24
N ASP A 75 11.83 17.70 4.78
CA ASP A 75 13.21 18.11 5.01
C ASP A 75 13.91 18.47 3.69
N GLY A 76 13.81 17.62 2.69
CA GLY A 76 14.45 17.84 1.41
C GLY A 76 13.90 19.03 0.62
N ILE A 77 12.60 19.36 0.75
CA ILE A 77 12.03 20.58 0.14
C ILE A 77 12.53 21.82 0.85
N GLN A 78 12.58 21.84 2.18
CA GLN A 78 12.98 23.03 2.93
C GLN A 78 14.49 23.30 2.83
N LYS A 79 15.30 22.27 2.65
CA LYS A 79 16.75 22.37 2.46
C LYS A 79 17.17 22.63 1.02
N ASP A 80 16.26 22.59 0.04
CA ASP A 80 16.54 22.98 -1.36
C ASP A 80 16.68 24.52 -1.49
N PRO A 81 17.90 25.06 -1.67
CA PRO A 81 18.11 26.49 -1.76
C PRO A 81 17.52 27.10 -3.04
N THR A 82 17.31 26.27 -4.06
CA THR A 82 16.77 26.71 -5.36
C THR A 82 15.25 26.85 -5.31
N GLY A 83 14.59 26.06 -4.47
CA GLY A 83 13.14 25.97 -4.38
C GLY A 83 12.50 25.49 -5.68
N THR A 84 13.24 24.69 -6.47
CA THR A 84 12.75 24.11 -7.73
C THR A 84 12.25 22.70 -7.58
N GLY A 85 12.63 22.00 -6.49
CA GLY A 85 12.17 20.66 -6.15
C GLY A 85 10.81 20.72 -5.45
N SER A 86 9.78 20.18 -6.08
CA SER A 86 8.45 19.96 -5.50
C SER A 86 8.21 18.47 -5.27
N ALA A 87 7.13 18.11 -4.56
CA ALA A 87 6.74 16.73 -4.36
C ALA A 87 5.38 16.41 -4.96
N VAL A 88 5.20 15.15 -5.36
CA VAL A 88 3.90 14.55 -5.64
C VAL A 88 3.73 13.26 -4.87
N VAL A 89 2.60 13.14 -4.18
CA VAL A 89 2.25 11.99 -3.36
C VAL A 89 1.03 11.30 -3.95
N PHE A 90 1.14 9.99 -4.14
CA PHE A 90 0.14 9.17 -4.78
C PHE A 90 -0.42 8.12 -3.84
N ARG A 91 -1.73 7.91 -3.92
CA ARG A 91 -2.43 6.69 -3.49
C ARG A 91 -3.31 6.16 -4.59
N ARG A 92 -3.68 4.89 -4.52
CA ARG A 92 -4.62 4.31 -5.48
C ARG A 92 -5.94 5.08 -5.51
N TRP A 93 -6.51 5.41 -4.33
CA TRP A 93 -7.82 6.03 -4.20
C TRP A 93 -7.72 7.47 -3.70
N GLY A 94 -8.30 8.40 -4.45
CA GLY A 94 -8.31 9.83 -4.09
C GLY A 94 -9.05 10.13 -2.78
N SER A 95 -10.06 9.35 -2.45
CA SER A 95 -10.84 9.48 -1.21
C SER A 95 -10.02 9.25 0.07
N THR A 96 -8.95 8.46 0.00
CA THR A 96 -8.12 8.14 1.17
C THR A 96 -6.97 9.12 1.43
N LEU A 97 -6.71 10.05 0.53
CA LEU A 97 -5.55 10.97 0.59
C LEU A 97 -5.55 11.83 1.85
N ARG A 98 -6.71 12.37 2.24
CA ARG A 98 -6.83 13.35 3.33
C ARG A 98 -6.44 12.78 4.69
N GLU A 99 -6.96 11.60 5.01
CA GLU A 99 -6.79 10.95 6.31
C GLU A 99 -5.52 10.09 6.38
N SER A 100 -4.80 9.94 5.28
CA SER A 100 -3.54 9.21 5.19
C SER A 100 -2.36 10.14 4.92
N VAL A 101 -1.90 10.18 3.68
CA VAL A 101 -0.65 10.88 3.30
C VAL A 101 -0.68 12.39 3.52
N PHE A 102 -1.86 13.05 3.42
CA PHE A 102 -1.94 14.48 3.71
C PHE A 102 -1.77 14.75 5.21
N ALA A 103 -2.45 13.99 6.07
CA ALA A 103 -2.27 14.06 7.52
C ALA A 103 -0.83 13.69 7.91
N GLN A 104 -0.22 12.70 7.23
CA GLN A 104 1.15 12.28 7.49
C GLN A 104 2.17 13.37 7.16
N ILE A 105 2.00 14.09 6.06
CA ILE A 105 2.86 15.25 5.72
C ILE A 105 2.68 16.38 6.74
N GLN A 106 1.44 16.63 7.21
CA GLN A 106 1.21 17.65 8.25
C GLN A 106 1.89 17.26 9.56
N TRP A 107 1.84 15.99 9.94
CA TRP A 107 2.57 15.47 11.08
C TRP A 107 4.09 15.70 10.94
N ALA A 108 4.68 15.42 9.78
CA ALA A 108 6.12 15.63 9.56
C ALA A 108 6.51 17.12 9.66
N ILE A 109 5.68 18.03 9.14
CA ILE A 109 5.88 19.48 9.24
C ILE A 109 5.88 19.91 10.73
N ASP A 110 4.99 19.35 11.52
CA ASP A 110 4.88 19.65 12.96
C ASP A 110 6.04 19.04 13.75
N ALA A 111 6.37 17.77 13.49
CA ALA A 111 7.48 17.06 14.11
C ALA A 111 8.84 17.77 13.92
N LEU A 112 9.08 18.32 12.72
CA LEU A 112 10.29 19.11 12.42
C LEU A 112 10.23 20.54 12.96
N GLY A 113 9.14 20.95 13.64
CA GLY A 113 8.99 22.28 14.23
C GLY A 113 8.96 23.44 13.24
N VAL A 114 8.43 23.19 12.01
CA VAL A 114 8.45 24.15 10.89
C VAL A 114 7.06 24.56 10.41
N SER A 115 6.03 24.37 11.21
CA SER A 115 4.63 24.67 10.85
C SER A 115 4.40 26.12 10.43
N ASP A 116 5.20 27.06 10.93
CA ASP A 116 5.20 28.48 10.55
C ASP A 116 5.70 28.75 9.10
N LEU A 117 6.42 27.79 8.51
CA LEU A 117 6.99 27.89 7.16
C LEU A 117 6.12 27.22 6.09
N TRP A 118 5.03 26.55 6.49
CA TRP A 118 4.19 25.80 5.58
C TRP A 118 2.73 26.27 5.59
N ALA A 119 2.09 26.25 4.44
CA ALA A 119 0.65 26.49 4.30
C ALA A 119 0.01 25.27 3.64
N CYS A 120 -0.81 24.54 4.38
CA CYS A 120 -1.53 23.36 3.89
C CYS A 120 -3.00 23.69 3.62
N THR A 121 -3.53 23.27 2.47
CA THR A 121 -4.93 23.44 2.05
C THR A 121 -5.53 22.10 1.65
N VAL A 122 -6.84 21.92 1.92
CA VAL A 122 -7.58 20.70 1.57
C VAL A 122 -8.16 20.79 0.14
N SER A 123 -8.49 22.00 -0.32
CA SER A 123 -9.06 22.23 -1.66
C SER A 123 -8.44 23.44 -2.33
N PRO A 124 -7.54 23.29 -3.31
CA PRO A 124 -6.92 22.02 -3.74
C PRO A 124 -6.01 21.44 -2.65
N MET A 125 -5.94 20.08 -2.56
CA MET A 125 -5.13 19.41 -1.53
C MET A 125 -3.64 19.57 -1.86
N ARG A 126 -2.95 20.37 -1.05
CA ARG A 126 -1.51 20.65 -1.17
C ARG A 126 -0.94 21.28 0.09
N CYS A 127 0.36 21.12 0.31
CA CYS A 127 1.14 21.90 1.27
C CYS A 127 2.16 22.74 0.48
N THR A 128 2.28 24.03 0.80
CA THR A 128 3.19 24.95 0.13
C THR A 128 4.24 25.44 1.12
N TYR A 129 5.51 25.27 0.80
CA TYR A 129 6.62 25.84 1.54
C TYR A 129 6.73 27.33 1.23
N LEU A 130 6.37 28.19 2.18
CA LEU A 130 6.21 29.63 1.98
C LEU A 130 7.48 30.35 1.52
N PRO A 131 8.71 30.00 2.01
CA PRO A 131 9.93 30.71 1.63
C PRO A 131 10.30 30.59 0.15
N THR A 132 9.95 29.48 -0.51
CA THR A 132 10.31 29.24 -1.92
C THR A 132 9.12 29.09 -2.86
N GLY A 133 7.95 28.74 -2.32
CA GLY A 133 6.75 28.39 -3.08
C GLY A 133 6.77 26.96 -3.62
N ALA A 134 7.73 26.11 -3.24
CA ALA A 134 7.74 24.69 -3.55
C ALA A 134 6.51 24.01 -2.94
N GLN A 135 5.99 22.97 -3.58
CA GLN A 135 4.71 22.38 -3.21
C GLN A 135 4.81 20.87 -3.06
N ILE A 136 4.04 20.34 -2.11
CA ILE A 136 3.67 18.93 -2.03
C ILE A 136 2.23 18.84 -2.51
N ILE A 137 1.98 18.11 -3.60
CA ILE A 137 0.65 17.90 -4.15
C ILE A 137 0.22 16.45 -4.00
N PHE A 138 -1.07 16.21 -3.80
CA PHE A 138 -1.62 14.89 -3.54
C PHE A 138 -2.56 14.49 -4.67
N ARG A 139 -2.46 13.25 -5.17
CA ARG A 139 -3.27 12.75 -6.29
C ARG A 139 -3.69 11.30 -6.08
N GLY A 140 -4.99 11.05 -6.29
CA GLY A 140 -5.49 9.70 -6.48
C GLY A 140 -5.15 9.20 -7.88
N LEU A 141 -4.87 7.91 -7.99
CA LEU A 141 -4.60 7.20 -9.25
C LEU A 141 -5.79 6.34 -9.71
N ASP A 142 -6.97 6.65 -9.22
CA ASP A 142 -8.26 6.08 -9.60
C ASP A 142 -8.79 6.60 -10.95
N ASP A 143 -8.27 7.73 -11.43
CA ASP A 143 -8.63 8.34 -12.71
C ASP A 143 -7.39 8.60 -13.57
N ASN A 144 -7.20 7.74 -14.59
CA ASN A 144 -6.08 7.82 -15.52
C ASN A 144 -6.03 9.14 -16.34
N SER A 145 -7.16 9.82 -16.51
CA SER A 145 -7.23 11.07 -17.29
C SER A 145 -6.50 12.23 -16.59
N LYS A 146 -6.47 12.21 -15.26
CA LYS A 146 -5.85 13.25 -14.42
C LYS A 146 -4.34 13.14 -14.32
N ILE A 147 -3.77 11.97 -14.65
CA ILE A 147 -2.32 11.68 -14.49
C ILE A 147 -1.49 12.42 -15.54
N LYS A 148 -1.96 12.52 -16.77
CA LYS A 148 -1.21 13.07 -17.92
C LYS A 148 -0.90 14.57 -17.80
N SER A 149 -1.55 15.30 -16.90
CA SER A 149 -1.46 16.76 -16.77
C SER A 149 -0.80 17.22 -15.47
N ILE A 150 -0.19 16.32 -14.68
CA ILE A 150 0.39 16.66 -13.39
C ILE A 150 1.70 17.41 -13.62
N LYS A 151 1.75 18.67 -13.16
CA LYS A 151 2.95 19.51 -13.18
C LYS A 151 3.09 20.28 -11.87
N PRO A 152 4.30 20.49 -11.36
CA PRO A 152 4.51 21.41 -10.26
C PRO A 152 4.27 22.85 -10.75
N ALA A 153 3.93 23.74 -9.83
CA ALA A 153 3.77 25.17 -10.15
C ALA A 153 5.09 25.81 -10.62
N LYS A 154 6.22 25.28 -10.16
CA LYS A 154 7.57 25.72 -10.47
C LYS A 154 8.53 24.53 -10.45
N GLY A 155 9.55 24.54 -11.31
CA GLY A 155 10.59 23.51 -11.33
C GLY A 155 10.10 22.13 -11.76
N PHE A 156 10.43 21.10 -10.98
CA PHE A 156 10.14 19.70 -11.28
C PHE A 156 9.76 18.95 -10.00
N PHE A 157 9.28 17.69 -10.14
CA PHE A 157 9.06 16.81 -9.00
C PHE A 157 10.38 16.13 -8.63
N ARG A 158 11.05 16.69 -7.63
CA ARG A 158 12.23 16.06 -7.01
C ARG A 158 11.80 14.84 -6.17
N TRP A 159 10.61 14.91 -5.54
CA TRP A 159 10.10 13.90 -4.62
C TRP A 159 8.83 13.29 -5.20
N VAL A 160 8.83 11.96 -5.33
CA VAL A 160 7.67 11.18 -5.79
C VAL A 160 7.41 10.07 -4.79
N TRP A 161 6.23 10.03 -4.23
CA TRP A 161 5.87 9.01 -3.25
C TRP A 161 4.63 8.24 -3.69
N PHE A 162 4.79 6.93 -3.84
CA PHE A 162 3.71 5.97 -4.03
C PHE A 162 3.44 5.27 -2.69
N GLU A 163 2.39 5.69 -2.00
CA GLU A 163 1.93 5.06 -0.76
C GLU A 163 0.94 3.95 -1.07
N GLU A 164 1.04 2.83 -0.34
CA GLU A 164 0.34 1.58 -0.63
C GLU A 164 0.58 1.11 -2.08
N PHE A 165 1.88 1.05 -2.43
CA PHE A 165 2.33 0.75 -3.79
C PHE A 165 1.72 -0.52 -4.38
N SER A 166 1.47 -1.54 -3.56
CA SER A 166 0.87 -2.82 -3.95
C SER A 166 -0.58 -2.72 -4.42
N GLU A 167 -1.32 -1.66 -4.02
CA GLU A 167 -2.70 -1.41 -4.47
C GLU A 167 -2.79 -0.94 -5.92
N LEU A 168 -1.68 -0.52 -6.52
CA LEU A 168 -1.66 -0.03 -7.90
C LEU A 168 -1.91 -1.17 -8.90
N PRO A 169 -2.44 -0.89 -10.11
CA PRO A 169 -2.82 -1.92 -11.08
C PRO A 169 -1.67 -2.77 -11.63
N GLY A 170 -0.42 -2.32 -11.48
CA GLY A 170 0.76 -3.05 -11.94
C GLY A 170 1.88 -2.16 -12.47
N GLU A 171 2.96 -2.79 -12.89
CA GLU A 171 4.20 -2.14 -13.32
C GLU A 171 4.00 -1.16 -14.49
N ASN A 172 3.25 -1.55 -15.52
CA ASN A 172 2.99 -0.71 -16.68
C ASN A 172 2.27 0.59 -16.32
N PHE A 173 1.40 0.52 -15.32
CA PHE A 173 0.70 1.68 -14.80
C PHE A 173 1.67 2.64 -14.10
N VAL A 174 2.51 2.13 -13.20
CA VAL A 174 3.54 2.90 -12.49
C VAL A 174 4.49 3.57 -13.49
N ARG A 175 4.93 2.83 -14.52
CA ARG A 175 5.78 3.36 -15.58
C ARG A 175 5.11 4.54 -16.31
N SER A 176 3.82 4.44 -16.61
CA SER A 176 3.06 5.52 -17.26
C SER A 176 2.99 6.78 -16.37
N VAL A 177 2.78 6.60 -15.05
CA VAL A 177 2.79 7.70 -14.08
C VAL A 177 4.18 8.36 -14.04
N MET A 178 5.24 7.57 -13.93
CA MET A 178 6.62 8.07 -13.88
C MET A 178 7.02 8.84 -15.15
N GLN A 179 6.58 8.41 -16.34
CA GLN A 179 6.77 9.17 -17.59
C GLN A 179 6.13 10.56 -17.56
N SER A 180 5.09 10.74 -16.75
CA SER A 180 4.40 12.01 -16.61
C SER A 180 5.08 12.95 -15.60
N VAL A 181 5.62 12.41 -14.50
CA VAL A 181 6.14 13.20 -13.38
C VAL A 181 7.67 13.24 -13.29
N GLY A 182 8.38 12.25 -13.83
CA GLY A 182 9.85 12.13 -13.76
C GLY A 182 10.58 12.98 -14.81
N ARG A 183 10.24 14.26 -14.95
CA ARG A 183 10.83 15.18 -15.95
C ARG A 183 11.45 16.38 -15.28
N GLY A 184 12.56 16.86 -15.83
CA GLY A 184 13.18 18.14 -15.45
C GLY A 184 14.33 18.02 -14.45
N GLY A 185 14.56 16.88 -13.85
CA GLY A 185 15.66 16.59 -12.94
C GLY A 185 15.60 15.16 -12.41
N LYS A 186 16.64 14.71 -11.70
CA LYS A 186 16.67 13.41 -11.05
C LYS A 186 15.68 13.38 -9.90
N PRO A 187 14.67 12.50 -9.88
CA PRO A 187 13.75 12.36 -8.76
C PRO A 187 14.31 11.43 -7.67
N VAL A 188 13.80 11.57 -6.46
CA VAL A 188 13.81 10.56 -5.41
C VAL A 188 12.42 9.95 -5.38
N VAL A 189 12.32 8.64 -5.55
CA VAL A 189 11.05 7.93 -5.70
C VAL A 189 10.88 6.91 -4.60
N PHE A 190 9.93 7.13 -3.70
CA PHE A 190 9.58 6.21 -2.64
C PHE A 190 8.40 5.31 -3.05
N ARG A 191 8.49 4.04 -2.69
CA ARG A 191 7.45 3.02 -2.87
C ARG A 191 7.26 2.29 -1.56
N SER A 192 6.33 2.77 -0.73
CA SER A 192 6.02 2.20 0.59
C SER A 192 4.78 1.34 0.52
N PHE A 193 4.82 0.16 1.10
CA PHE A 193 3.69 -0.75 1.14
C PHE A 193 3.90 -1.90 2.14
N ASN A 194 2.80 -2.49 2.56
CA ASN A 194 2.83 -3.78 3.21
C ASN A 194 2.77 -4.86 2.12
N PRO A 195 3.76 -5.77 2.06
CA PRO A 195 3.78 -6.81 1.03
C PRO A 195 2.49 -7.63 1.04
N PRO A 196 1.82 -7.82 -0.11
CA PRO A 196 0.69 -8.74 -0.20
C PRO A 196 1.07 -10.16 0.20
N VAL A 197 0.10 -10.93 0.71
CA VAL A 197 0.31 -12.34 1.14
C VAL A 197 0.95 -13.17 0.04
N SER A 198 0.49 -12.99 -1.20
CA SER A 198 0.96 -13.75 -2.35
C SER A 198 2.35 -13.34 -2.81
N LEU A 199 3.30 -14.27 -2.81
CA LEU A 199 4.61 -14.11 -3.47
C LEU A 199 4.48 -13.77 -4.95
N ASN A 200 3.39 -14.21 -5.60
CA ASN A 200 3.12 -13.97 -7.01
C ASN A 200 2.53 -12.59 -7.30
N ASN A 201 2.19 -11.80 -6.27
CA ASN A 201 1.72 -10.44 -6.47
C ASN A 201 2.76 -9.62 -7.24
N TRP A 202 2.29 -8.77 -8.14
CA TRP A 202 3.13 -7.97 -9.01
C TRP A 202 4.12 -7.07 -8.24
N ALA A 203 3.70 -6.48 -7.10
CA ALA A 203 4.54 -5.59 -6.32
C ALA A 203 5.69 -6.34 -5.63
N ASN A 204 5.43 -7.56 -5.10
CA ASN A 204 6.46 -8.42 -4.53
C ASN A 204 7.50 -8.85 -5.58
N LYS A 205 7.04 -9.19 -6.80
CA LYS A 205 7.94 -9.52 -7.91
C LYS A 205 8.71 -8.31 -8.43
N PHE A 206 8.06 -7.15 -8.49
CA PHE A 206 8.64 -5.92 -9.01
C PHE A 206 9.88 -5.49 -8.22
N ILE A 207 9.81 -5.50 -6.88
CA ILE A 207 10.95 -5.08 -6.03
C ILE A 207 12.10 -6.08 -6.02
N GLN A 208 11.88 -7.31 -6.51
CA GLN A 208 12.92 -8.33 -6.65
C GLN A 208 13.66 -8.24 -8.00
N GLN A 209 13.15 -7.45 -8.95
CA GLN A 209 13.83 -7.26 -10.22
C GLN A 209 15.13 -6.49 -10.02
N PRO A 210 16.25 -6.94 -10.61
CA PRO A 210 17.51 -6.23 -10.54
C PRO A 210 17.37 -4.79 -11.09
N ASN A 211 17.75 -3.81 -10.29
CA ASN A 211 17.77 -2.40 -10.68
C ASN A 211 18.85 -1.67 -9.88
N GLU A 212 19.95 -1.29 -10.53
CA GLU A 212 21.09 -0.62 -9.90
C GLU A 212 20.73 0.77 -9.34
N GLU A 213 19.66 1.40 -9.84
CA GLU A 213 19.15 2.69 -9.36
C GLU A 213 18.19 2.54 -8.18
N ALA A 214 17.95 1.31 -7.67
CA ALA A 214 16.98 1.06 -6.63
C ALA A 214 17.63 0.45 -5.38
N LEU A 215 17.34 1.05 -4.24
CA LEU A 215 17.62 0.49 -2.92
C LEU A 215 16.34 -0.07 -2.31
N THR A 216 16.37 -1.31 -1.83
CA THR A 216 15.24 -1.94 -1.16
C THR A 216 15.59 -2.20 0.31
N LEU A 217 14.78 -1.66 1.21
CA LEU A 217 14.87 -1.89 2.65
C LEU A 217 13.56 -2.48 3.14
N HIS A 218 13.61 -3.71 3.62
CA HIS A 218 12.50 -4.34 4.33
C HIS A 218 12.56 -3.95 5.81
N THR A 219 11.41 -3.54 6.38
CA THR A 219 11.34 -3.10 7.78
C THR A 219 10.12 -3.67 8.48
N ASP A 220 10.22 -3.85 9.80
CA ASP A 220 9.12 -4.26 10.65
C ASP A 220 9.12 -3.50 11.98
N TYR A 221 8.12 -3.74 12.80
CA TYR A 221 7.92 -3.01 14.06
C TYR A 221 9.00 -3.26 15.10
N THR A 222 9.76 -4.35 15.01
CA THR A 222 10.82 -4.69 15.99
C THR A 222 12.04 -3.78 15.87
N GLN A 223 12.13 -3.04 14.76
CA GLN A 223 13.20 -2.09 14.44
C GLN A 223 12.82 -0.64 14.82
N VAL A 224 11.63 -0.45 15.40
CA VAL A 224 11.09 0.85 15.82
C VAL A 224 11.13 0.94 17.34
N PRO A 225 11.43 2.10 17.94
CA PRO A 225 11.35 2.29 19.38
C PRO A 225 9.97 1.86 19.92
N PRO A 226 9.91 0.93 20.89
CA PRO A 226 8.64 0.39 21.39
C PRO A 226 7.68 1.46 21.95
N GLU A 227 8.22 2.54 22.50
CA GLU A 227 7.47 3.68 23.02
C GLU A 227 6.67 4.42 21.94
N TRP A 228 7.06 4.33 20.67
CA TRP A 228 6.32 4.93 19.55
C TRP A 228 5.10 4.10 19.14
N LEU A 229 5.13 2.81 19.46
CA LEU A 229 4.06 1.87 19.06
C LEU A 229 2.97 1.73 20.13
N GLY A 230 3.35 1.84 21.39
CA GLY A 230 2.48 1.70 22.55
C GLY A 230 2.16 0.25 22.91
N GLU A 231 1.81 0.04 24.19
CA GLU A 231 1.61 -1.29 24.77
C GLU A 231 0.51 -2.10 24.09
N VAL A 232 -0.58 -1.45 23.66
CA VAL A 232 -1.72 -2.14 23.01
C VAL A 232 -1.28 -2.80 21.71
N PHE A 233 -0.50 -2.11 20.89
CA PHE A 233 0.03 -2.66 19.64
C PHE A 233 0.98 -3.83 19.91
N LEU A 234 1.90 -3.68 20.86
CA LEU A 234 2.90 -4.71 21.18
C LEU A 234 2.25 -5.97 21.77
N ASN A 235 1.27 -5.81 22.67
CA ASN A 235 0.53 -6.93 23.25
C ASN A 235 -0.28 -7.69 22.19
N GLU A 236 -0.91 -6.96 21.25
CA GLU A 236 -1.64 -7.60 20.15
C GLU A 236 -0.71 -8.35 19.19
N ALA A 237 0.46 -7.79 18.86
CA ALA A 237 1.47 -8.48 18.07
C ALA A 237 1.90 -9.81 18.72
N GLN A 238 2.17 -9.82 20.02
CA GLN A 238 2.52 -11.04 20.78
C GLN A 238 1.36 -12.03 20.81
N ARG A 239 0.12 -11.54 20.99
CA ARG A 239 -1.07 -12.39 20.97
C ARG A 239 -1.23 -13.09 19.63
N ILE A 240 -1.12 -12.36 18.53
CA ILE A 240 -1.22 -12.93 17.17
C ILE A 240 -0.06 -13.88 16.89
N GLN A 241 1.16 -13.53 17.31
CA GLN A 241 2.32 -14.43 17.19
C GLN A 241 2.06 -15.81 17.82
N SER A 242 1.41 -15.83 18.98
CA SER A 242 1.11 -17.08 19.69
C SER A 242 -0.05 -17.86 19.09
N LEU A 243 -1.07 -17.17 18.56
CA LEU A 243 -2.29 -17.79 18.04
C LEU A 243 -2.19 -18.19 16.56
N ASN A 244 -1.56 -17.35 15.76
CA ASN A 244 -1.43 -17.56 14.31
C ASN A 244 -0.09 -17.00 13.79
N PRO A 245 1.00 -17.78 13.88
CA PRO A 245 2.33 -17.37 13.45
C PRO A 245 2.39 -16.87 12.00
N LYS A 246 1.64 -17.47 11.07
CA LYS A 246 1.59 -17.07 9.66
C LYS A 246 0.99 -15.66 9.46
N VAL A 247 -0.08 -15.36 10.20
CA VAL A 247 -0.67 -14.00 10.19
C VAL A 247 0.30 -13.00 10.80
N TYR A 248 0.97 -13.35 11.88
CA TYR A 248 2.00 -12.53 12.50
C TYR A 248 3.15 -12.23 11.53
N GLU A 249 3.71 -13.25 10.88
CA GLU A 249 4.76 -13.08 9.88
C GLU A 249 4.34 -12.13 8.76
N HIS A 250 3.11 -12.30 8.26
CA HIS A 250 2.61 -11.46 7.18
C HIS A 250 2.30 -10.04 7.63
N GLU A 251 1.47 -9.85 8.65
CA GLU A 251 0.96 -8.52 9.00
C GLU A 251 2.00 -7.66 9.75
N TYR A 252 2.72 -8.26 10.71
CA TYR A 252 3.64 -7.55 11.57
C TYR A 252 5.07 -7.54 11.04
N LEU A 253 5.55 -8.66 10.50
CA LEU A 253 6.88 -8.71 9.91
C LEU A 253 6.91 -8.36 8.43
N GLY A 254 5.75 -8.27 7.75
CA GLY A 254 5.69 -7.93 6.33
C GLY A 254 6.24 -9.00 5.40
N ILE A 255 6.19 -10.27 5.82
CA ILE A 255 6.70 -11.40 5.04
C ILE A 255 5.56 -12.00 4.21
N PRO A 256 5.67 -12.08 2.87
CA PRO A 256 4.71 -12.81 2.05
C PRO A 256 4.74 -14.29 2.42
N THR A 257 3.61 -14.85 2.88
CA THR A 257 3.52 -16.23 3.41
C THR A 257 2.77 -17.20 2.49
N GLY A 258 2.13 -16.70 1.42
CA GLY A 258 1.28 -17.49 0.53
C GLY A 258 1.89 -17.72 -0.85
N SER A 259 1.63 -18.89 -1.42
CA SER A 259 1.98 -19.23 -2.82
C SER A 259 1.19 -18.42 -3.84
N GLY A 260 0.13 -17.74 -3.40
CA GLY A 260 -0.73 -16.87 -4.21
C GLY A 260 -1.91 -17.56 -4.90
N GLY A 261 -2.10 -18.84 -4.62
CA GLY A 261 -3.28 -19.59 -5.05
C GLY A 261 -4.17 -20.04 -3.88
N GLU A 262 -3.72 -19.81 -2.66
CA GLU A 262 -4.45 -20.26 -1.46
C GLU A 262 -5.61 -19.31 -1.15
N VAL A 263 -6.82 -19.75 -1.42
CA VAL A 263 -8.05 -19.10 -0.94
C VAL A 263 -8.22 -19.35 0.57
N PHE A 264 -7.70 -20.50 1.04
CA PHE A 264 -7.77 -20.91 2.45
C PHE A 264 -6.37 -21.08 3.02
N THR A 265 -6.06 -20.38 4.09
CA THR A 265 -4.75 -20.40 4.77
C THR A 265 -4.61 -21.53 5.79
N THR A 266 -5.73 -22.18 6.12
CA THR A 266 -5.84 -23.28 7.11
C THR A 266 -6.26 -24.58 6.44
N LEU A 267 -5.76 -24.86 5.22
CA LEU A 267 -6.08 -26.07 4.47
C LEU A 267 -5.29 -27.25 5.05
N GLU A 268 -6.01 -28.28 5.47
CA GLU A 268 -5.47 -29.60 5.80
C GLU A 268 -5.90 -30.61 4.74
N VAL A 269 -4.95 -31.35 4.16
CA VAL A 269 -5.23 -32.42 3.21
C VAL A 269 -5.07 -33.77 3.93
N ARG A 270 -6.18 -34.47 4.14
CA ARG A 270 -6.22 -35.78 4.79
C ARG A 270 -7.35 -36.66 4.26
N GLU A 271 -7.33 -37.93 4.54
CA GLU A 271 -8.50 -38.80 4.36
C GLU A 271 -9.61 -38.39 5.33
N ILE A 272 -10.82 -38.27 4.82
CA ILE A 272 -12.01 -37.92 5.59
C ILE A 272 -12.94 -39.14 5.59
N ALA A 273 -13.25 -39.64 6.77
CA ALA A 273 -14.15 -40.81 6.89
C ALA A 273 -15.60 -40.40 6.62
N ASP A 274 -16.39 -41.30 5.99
CA ASP A 274 -17.80 -41.03 5.67
C ASP A 274 -18.64 -40.75 6.93
N GLU A 275 -18.30 -41.37 8.05
CA GLU A 275 -18.94 -41.12 9.34
C GLU A 275 -18.73 -39.69 9.84
N GLU A 276 -17.57 -39.11 9.55
CA GLU A 276 -17.24 -37.73 9.91
C GLU A 276 -18.08 -36.74 9.10
N LEU A 277 -18.33 -37.02 7.82
CA LEU A 277 -19.18 -36.20 6.95
C LEU A 277 -20.67 -36.35 7.23
N ALA A 278 -21.10 -37.54 7.74
CA ALA A 278 -22.49 -37.84 8.06
C ALA A 278 -22.98 -37.16 9.35
N MET A 279 -22.08 -36.86 10.28
CA MET A 279 -22.40 -36.28 11.58
C MET A 279 -22.49 -34.75 11.51
N GLN A 280 -23.72 -34.20 11.40
CA GLN A 280 -24.03 -32.76 11.53
C GLN A 280 -23.56 -31.84 10.41
N CYS A 281 -23.06 -32.35 9.30
CA CYS A 281 -22.60 -31.53 8.18
C CYS A 281 -23.73 -31.21 7.19
N TYR A 282 -23.74 -29.99 6.70
CA TYR A 282 -24.60 -29.58 5.59
C TYR A 282 -23.87 -29.77 4.26
N ARG A 283 -24.47 -30.56 3.34
CA ARG A 283 -23.90 -30.80 2.02
C ARG A 283 -24.27 -29.65 1.06
N TYR A 284 -23.29 -29.19 0.31
CA TYR A 284 -23.47 -28.22 -0.76
C TYR A 284 -22.77 -28.72 -2.02
N VAL A 285 -23.34 -28.43 -3.19
CA VAL A 285 -22.70 -28.66 -4.49
C VAL A 285 -22.73 -27.35 -5.25
N GLY A 286 -21.56 -26.84 -5.59
CA GLY A 286 -21.38 -25.68 -6.46
C GLY A 286 -20.94 -26.11 -7.86
N CYS A 287 -21.49 -25.46 -8.88
CA CYS A 287 -21.10 -25.71 -10.27
C CYS A 287 -20.81 -24.36 -10.95
N ASP A 288 -19.64 -24.28 -11.60
CA ASP A 288 -19.26 -23.20 -12.49
C ASP A 288 -19.09 -23.78 -13.90
N PHE A 289 -19.80 -23.19 -14.86
CA PHE A 289 -19.83 -23.70 -16.24
C PHE A 289 -18.68 -23.06 -17.03
N GLY A 290 -17.77 -23.90 -17.51
CA GLY A 290 -16.74 -23.53 -18.46
C GLY A 290 -16.81 -24.37 -19.74
N PHE A 291 -16.23 -23.87 -20.83
CA PHE A 291 -16.17 -24.65 -22.10
C PHE A 291 -14.76 -24.65 -22.69
N ALA A 292 -14.39 -23.75 -23.57
CA ALA A 292 -13.16 -23.86 -24.33
C ALA A 292 -11.89 -23.44 -23.55
N SER A 293 -11.81 -22.20 -23.12
CA SER A 293 -10.68 -21.64 -22.36
C SER A 293 -10.83 -21.85 -20.86
N ASP A 294 -12.06 -21.77 -20.36
CA ASP A 294 -12.37 -21.94 -18.97
C ASP A 294 -12.81 -23.37 -18.66
N PRO A 295 -12.27 -24.01 -17.63
CA PRO A 295 -12.71 -25.34 -17.21
C PRO A 295 -14.11 -25.28 -16.59
N ALA A 296 -14.91 -26.32 -16.79
CA ALA A 296 -16.07 -26.55 -15.96
C ALA A 296 -15.59 -27.06 -14.59
N ALA A 297 -16.09 -26.47 -13.53
CA ALA A 297 -15.76 -26.82 -12.14
C ALA A 297 -17.03 -27.23 -11.39
N VAL A 298 -17.01 -28.40 -10.76
CA VAL A 298 -18.05 -28.83 -9.84
C VAL A 298 -17.39 -29.25 -8.54
N VAL A 299 -17.83 -28.68 -7.43
CA VAL A 299 -17.27 -28.99 -6.10
C VAL A 299 -18.38 -29.44 -5.17
N ALA A 300 -18.17 -30.59 -4.52
CA ALA A 300 -19.01 -31.06 -3.43
C ALA A 300 -18.30 -30.76 -2.10
N LEU A 301 -18.97 -30.01 -1.23
CA LEU A 301 -18.45 -29.66 0.07
C LEU A 301 -19.48 -29.97 1.17
N TYR A 302 -18.97 -30.18 2.37
CA TYR A 302 -19.75 -30.30 3.59
C TYR A 302 -19.34 -29.22 4.57
N TYR A 303 -20.30 -28.63 5.25
CA TYR A 303 -20.04 -27.59 6.25
C TYR A 303 -20.52 -28.04 7.61
N ASP A 304 -19.59 -28.17 8.54
CA ASP A 304 -19.89 -28.39 9.95
C ASP A 304 -19.99 -27.03 10.68
N ARG A 305 -21.17 -26.70 11.14
CA ARG A 305 -21.42 -25.47 11.88
C ARG A 305 -20.84 -25.46 13.30
N SER A 306 -20.65 -26.63 13.88
CA SER A 306 -20.18 -26.71 15.27
C SER A 306 -18.69 -26.41 15.40
N THR A 307 -17.93 -26.76 14.37
CA THR A 307 -16.48 -26.53 14.28
C THR A 307 -16.11 -25.42 13.28
N GLU A 308 -17.11 -24.85 12.60
CA GLU A 308 -16.91 -23.87 11.49
C GLU A 308 -15.97 -24.39 10.40
N THR A 309 -16.00 -25.70 10.14
CA THR A 309 -15.13 -26.39 9.21
C THR A 309 -15.83 -26.70 7.89
N ILE A 310 -15.14 -26.43 6.76
CA ILE A 310 -15.58 -26.83 5.42
C ILE A 310 -14.73 -28.02 4.97
N TYR A 311 -15.39 -29.11 4.60
CA TYR A 311 -14.77 -30.29 4.02
C TYR A 311 -15.01 -30.30 2.51
N PHE A 312 -13.95 -30.24 1.72
CA PHE A 312 -14.02 -30.45 0.27
C PHE A 312 -13.91 -31.96 0.01
N ALA A 313 -15.03 -32.58 -0.34
CA ALA A 313 -15.12 -34.04 -0.42
C ALA A 313 -14.84 -34.56 -1.83
N ASP A 314 -15.15 -33.77 -2.86
CA ASP A 314 -14.96 -34.22 -4.26
C ASP A 314 -15.01 -33.03 -5.21
N GLU A 315 -14.30 -33.15 -6.37
CA GLU A 315 -14.29 -32.12 -7.41
C GLU A 315 -14.31 -32.72 -8.83
N ILE A 316 -14.89 -31.98 -9.77
CA ILE A 316 -14.70 -32.15 -11.21
C ILE A 316 -14.10 -30.85 -11.71
N TYR A 317 -12.94 -30.92 -12.38
CA TYR A 317 -12.27 -29.74 -12.99
C TYR A 317 -11.76 -30.13 -14.38
N LYS A 318 -12.58 -29.88 -15.42
CA LYS A 318 -12.28 -30.32 -16.78
C LYS A 318 -12.63 -29.27 -17.81
N ARG A 319 -11.84 -29.18 -18.88
CA ARG A 319 -12.09 -28.33 -20.04
C ARG A 319 -12.77 -29.11 -21.16
N GLY A 320 -13.52 -28.41 -22.02
CA GLY A 320 -14.11 -28.96 -23.24
C GLY A 320 -15.29 -29.90 -23.00
N LEU A 321 -15.92 -29.87 -21.81
CA LEU A 321 -17.14 -30.63 -21.53
C LEU A 321 -18.36 -29.90 -22.09
N SER A 322 -19.20 -30.62 -22.90
CA SER A 322 -20.57 -30.14 -23.14
C SER A 322 -21.42 -30.25 -21.87
N ASN A 323 -22.55 -29.54 -21.83
CA ASN A 323 -23.46 -29.61 -20.70
C ASN A 323 -23.95 -31.05 -20.43
N GLU A 324 -24.19 -31.85 -21.48
CA GLU A 324 -24.59 -33.25 -21.38
C GLU A 324 -23.46 -34.11 -20.79
N ALA A 325 -22.20 -33.87 -21.21
CA ALA A 325 -21.03 -34.57 -20.69
C ALA A 325 -20.77 -34.21 -19.26
N LEU A 326 -20.90 -32.92 -18.88
CA LEU A 326 -20.79 -32.47 -17.49
C LEU A 326 -21.87 -33.11 -16.61
N ALA A 327 -23.12 -33.16 -17.08
CA ALA A 327 -24.20 -33.81 -16.35
C ALA A 327 -23.98 -35.31 -16.17
N ALA A 328 -23.34 -35.98 -17.15
CA ALA A 328 -22.98 -37.40 -17.06
C ALA A 328 -21.87 -37.62 -16.02
N GLU A 329 -20.84 -36.74 -15.98
CA GLU A 329 -19.78 -36.77 -14.97
C GLU A 329 -20.35 -36.54 -13.55
N ILE A 330 -21.24 -35.56 -13.38
CA ILE A 330 -21.89 -35.28 -12.09
C ILE A 330 -22.64 -36.52 -11.58
N ARG A 331 -23.38 -37.21 -12.45
CA ARG A 331 -24.08 -38.45 -12.11
C ARG A 331 -23.10 -39.58 -11.77
N ALA A 332 -22.05 -39.74 -12.57
CA ALA A 332 -21.05 -40.81 -12.31
C ALA A 332 -20.34 -40.66 -10.97
N HIS A 333 -20.22 -39.42 -10.48
CA HIS A 333 -19.67 -39.15 -9.13
C HIS A 333 -20.72 -39.22 -8.02
N GLY A 334 -21.95 -39.75 -8.27
CA GLY A 334 -23.00 -39.88 -7.27
C GLY A 334 -23.53 -38.55 -6.74
N ARG A 335 -23.46 -37.49 -7.56
CA ARG A 335 -23.83 -36.10 -7.18
C ARG A 335 -25.16 -35.64 -7.75
N ASP A 336 -25.93 -36.55 -8.31
CA ASP A 336 -27.24 -36.33 -8.89
C ASP A 336 -28.34 -35.95 -7.88
N HIS A 337 -28.02 -35.89 -6.59
CA HIS A 337 -28.86 -35.30 -5.55
C HIS A 337 -28.74 -33.79 -5.44
N VAL A 338 -28.37 -33.10 -6.50
CA VAL A 338 -28.50 -31.65 -6.63
C VAL A 338 -29.99 -31.35 -6.83
N GLY A 339 -30.75 -31.28 -5.75
CA GLY A 339 -32.16 -30.94 -5.91
C GLY A 339 -33.13 -31.60 -4.93
N GLU A 340 -32.67 -32.22 -3.86
CA GLU A 340 -33.61 -32.49 -2.76
C GLU A 340 -34.11 -31.16 -2.19
N PRO A 341 -35.44 -31.00 -2.02
CA PRO A 341 -36.02 -29.77 -1.50
C PRO A 341 -35.43 -29.46 -0.13
N ARG A 342 -34.79 -28.29 -0.01
CA ARG A 342 -34.23 -27.84 1.27
C ARG A 342 -35.33 -27.40 2.18
N LYS A 343 -35.40 -27.98 3.38
CA LYS A 343 -36.19 -27.38 4.46
C LYS A 343 -35.45 -26.17 5.01
N ASN A 344 -36.10 -25.03 4.98
CA ASN A 344 -35.58 -23.84 5.65
C ASN A 344 -35.40 -24.19 7.15
N PRO A 345 -34.15 -24.11 7.70
CA PRO A 345 -33.91 -24.53 9.08
C PRO A 345 -34.60 -23.68 10.14
N ILE A 346 -35.12 -22.49 9.75
CA ILE A 346 -35.84 -21.59 10.66
C ILE A 346 -37.35 -21.79 10.57
N THR A 347 -37.89 -22.06 9.39
CA THR A 347 -39.35 -22.10 9.16
C THR A 347 -39.86 -23.50 8.90
N GLY A 348 -39.02 -24.50 8.65
CA GLY A 348 -39.40 -25.85 8.25
C GLY A 348 -40.04 -25.96 6.85
N ALA A 349 -40.16 -24.85 6.12
CA ALA A 349 -40.78 -24.83 4.80
C ALA A 349 -39.81 -25.39 3.74
N GLU A 350 -40.32 -26.23 2.83
CA GLU A 350 -39.57 -26.70 1.67
C GLU A 350 -39.43 -25.55 0.66
N THR A 351 -38.21 -25.20 0.29
CA THR A 351 -37.92 -24.28 -0.82
C THR A 351 -37.71 -25.09 -2.09
N ALA A 352 -38.28 -24.66 -3.19
CA ALA A 352 -38.07 -25.28 -4.50
C ALA A 352 -36.55 -25.39 -4.82
N PRO A 353 -36.14 -26.41 -5.58
CA PRO A 353 -34.74 -26.65 -5.97
C PRO A 353 -34.14 -25.50 -6.75
#